data_ed16852b666c20ce91d4c8ca81375382
#
_entry.id   ed16852b666c20ce91d4c8ca81375382
#
_cell.length_a   1.000
_cell.length_b   1.000
_cell.length_c   1.000
_cell.angle_alpha   90.00
_cell.angle_beta   90.00
_cell.angle_gamma   90.00
#
_symmetry.space_group_name_H-M   'P 1'
#
loop_
_entity.id
_entity.type
_entity.pdbx_description
1 polymer ?
#
loop_
_entity_poly.entity_id
_entity_poly.type
_entity_poly.pdbx_seq_one_letter_code
_entity_poly.pdbx_strand_id
1 'polypeptide(L)'
;PFNKIEEFLFHDDVVYSKLNKKALDVLCQAGALSTLQDGRFTGEKHFWTCVAVDRPRKPQNLIENIEKYAPEGDFSVEEKIESLTALTGVFPIRMIVSEETQKNLMESGVPPISEFDKDLKITWFIPRKVTIRKTKNDKTYYVLEVVDSNNAITQIRCWGANPEKDHVQVNRPYMAKLDYNDQWGFSTRSMY
;
A
#
# COMPACT_ATOMS: atom_id res chain seq x y z
N PRO A 1 -26.19 -12.66 5.90
CA PRO A 1 -24.77 -12.65 5.57
C PRO A 1 -24.42 -13.95 4.84
N PHE A 2 -23.59 -13.87 3.80
CA PHE A 2 -23.08 -15.02 3.07
C PHE A 2 -21.94 -15.66 3.86
N ASN A 3 -21.90 -17.00 3.88
CA ASN A 3 -20.85 -17.78 4.57
C ASN A 3 -19.88 -18.44 3.58
N LYS A 4 -20.28 -18.56 2.32
CA LYS A 4 -19.49 -19.16 1.24
C LYS A 4 -19.56 -18.31 0.00
N ILE A 5 -18.49 -18.38 -0.80
CA ILE A 5 -18.40 -17.61 -2.04
C ILE A 5 -19.46 -18.02 -3.05
N GLU A 6 -19.90 -19.27 -3.08
CA GLU A 6 -21.00 -19.75 -3.95
C GLU A 6 -22.31 -19.07 -3.63
N GLU A 7 -22.62 -18.89 -2.33
CA GLU A 7 -23.84 -18.21 -1.90
C GLU A 7 -23.87 -16.77 -2.40
N PHE A 8 -22.71 -16.09 -2.42
CA PHE A 8 -22.57 -14.75 -2.93
C PHE A 8 -22.66 -14.70 -4.47
N LEU A 9 -21.92 -15.58 -5.17
CA LEU A 9 -21.83 -15.54 -6.63
C LEU A 9 -23.13 -15.96 -7.34
N PHE A 10 -23.86 -16.89 -6.75
CA PHE A 10 -25.02 -17.55 -7.38
C PHE A 10 -26.32 -17.30 -6.65
N HIS A 11 -26.38 -16.28 -5.78
CA HIS A 11 -27.61 -15.86 -5.15
C HIS A 11 -28.63 -15.36 -6.20
N ASP A 12 -29.91 -15.64 -5.99
CA ASP A 12 -30.98 -15.29 -6.94
C ASP A 12 -31.06 -13.78 -7.21
N ASP A 13 -30.74 -12.95 -6.23
CA ASP A 13 -30.73 -11.49 -6.35
C ASP A 13 -29.46 -10.95 -7.05
N VAL A 14 -28.47 -11.78 -7.33
CA VAL A 14 -27.23 -11.37 -7.97
C VAL A 14 -27.38 -11.33 -9.49
N VAL A 15 -27.41 -10.13 -10.02
CA VAL A 15 -27.46 -9.92 -11.47
C VAL A 15 -26.06 -10.15 -12.07
N TYR A 16 -25.91 -11.24 -12.82
CA TYR A 16 -24.64 -11.67 -13.42
C TYR A 16 -23.92 -10.55 -14.20
N SER A 17 -24.63 -9.75 -14.97
CA SER A 17 -24.03 -8.66 -15.76
C SER A 17 -23.53 -7.50 -14.89
N LYS A 18 -24.05 -7.32 -13.69
CA LYS A 18 -23.63 -6.28 -12.74
C LYS A 18 -22.43 -6.73 -11.92
N LEU A 19 -22.46 -7.96 -11.39
CA LEU A 19 -21.32 -8.56 -10.72
C LEU A 19 -20.37 -9.15 -11.76
N ASN A 20 -19.79 -8.34 -12.64
CA ASN A 20 -18.90 -8.77 -13.70
C ASN A 20 -17.45 -9.03 -13.18
N LYS A 21 -16.55 -9.49 -14.06
CA LYS A 21 -15.15 -9.78 -13.72
C LYS A 21 -14.45 -8.58 -13.06
N LYS A 22 -14.67 -7.36 -13.57
CA LYS A 22 -14.08 -6.14 -13.01
C LYS A 22 -14.60 -5.84 -11.60
N ALA A 23 -15.88 -6.04 -11.35
CA ALA A 23 -16.45 -5.85 -10.02
C ALA A 23 -15.88 -6.86 -9.02
N LEU A 24 -15.76 -8.14 -9.40
CA LEU A 24 -15.16 -9.17 -8.58
C LEU A 24 -13.67 -8.91 -8.33
N ASP A 25 -12.94 -8.48 -9.34
CA ASP A 25 -11.54 -8.08 -9.23
C ASP A 25 -11.35 -6.98 -8.17
N VAL A 26 -12.13 -5.92 -8.24
CA VAL A 26 -12.13 -4.82 -7.25
C VAL A 26 -12.46 -5.33 -5.85
N LEU A 27 -13.49 -6.17 -5.71
CA LEU A 27 -13.90 -6.72 -4.41
C LEU A 27 -12.81 -7.64 -3.80
N CYS A 28 -12.15 -8.46 -4.61
CA CYS A 28 -11.03 -9.28 -4.17
C CYS A 28 -9.84 -8.40 -3.73
N GLN A 29 -9.43 -7.45 -4.56
CA GLN A 29 -8.30 -6.55 -4.27
C GLN A 29 -8.55 -5.67 -3.04
N ALA A 30 -9.80 -5.26 -2.81
CA ALA A 30 -10.19 -4.52 -1.60
C ALA A 30 -10.30 -5.40 -0.34
N GLY A 31 -10.13 -6.71 -0.47
CA GLY A 31 -10.30 -7.66 0.64
C GLY A 31 -11.76 -7.86 1.09
N ALA A 32 -12.74 -7.34 0.33
CA ALA A 32 -14.15 -7.38 0.70
C ALA A 32 -14.74 -8.80 0.69
N LEU A 33 -14.10 -9.74 0.00
CA LEU A 33 -14.51 -11.14 -0.08
C LEU A 33 -13.64 -12.07 0.77
N SER A 34 -12.73 -11.56 1.58
CA SER A 34 -11.78 -12.36 2.37
C SER A 34 -12.48 -13.33 3.35
N THR A 35 -13.61 -12.93 3.93
CA THR A 35 -14.40 -13.78 4.84
C THR A 35 -15.12 -14.93 4.13
N LEU A 36 -15.21 -14.90 2.80
CA LEU A 36 -15.82 -15.94 1.97
C LEU A 36 -14.78 -16.93 1.40
N GLN A 37 -13.51 -16.64 1.62
CA GLN A 37 -12.40 -17.54 1.28
C GLN A 37 -12.32 -18.64 2.32
N ASP A 38 -12.54 -19.88 1.91
CA ASP A 38 -12.44 -21.06 2.77
C ASP A 38 -11.21 -21.92 2.44
N GLY A 39 -11.02 -23.02 3.19
CA GLY A 39 -9.85 -23.90 3.08
C GLY A 39 -9.69 -24.64 1.74
N ARG A 40 -10.57 -24.46 0.78
CA ARG A 40 -10.40 -24.97 -0.61
C ARG A 40 -9.44 -24.12 -1.43
N PHE A 41 -9.24 -22.86 -1.02
CA PHE A 41 -8.32 -21.95 -1.67
C PHE A 41 -7.00 -21.92 -0.89
N THR A 42 -5.89 -22.04 -1.60
CA THR A 42 -4.55 -22.10 -0.99
C THR A 42 -4.00 -20.73 -0.58
N GLY A 43 -4.63 -19.64 -1.02
CA GLY A 43 -4.29 -18.28 -0.69
C GLY A 43 -5.15 -17.28 -1.46
N GLU A 44 -4.93 -15.99 -1.18
CA GLU A 44 -5.71 -14.89 -1.77
C GLU A 44 -5.58 -14.83 -3.29
N LYS A 45 -4.39 -15.11 -3.86
CA LYS A 45 -4.15 -15.13 -5.31
C LYS A 45 -4.90 -16.27 -5.97
N HIS A 46 -4.89 -17.44 -5.36
CA HIS A 46 -5.65 -18.59 -5.86
C HIS A 46 -7.15 -18.30 -5.84
N PHE A 47 -7.67 -17.76 -4.74
CA PHE A 47 -9.05 -17.32 -4.64
C PHE A 47 -9.43 -16.29 -5.72
N TRP A 48 -8.61 -15.25 -5.87
CA TRP A 48 -8.80 -14.22 -6.90
C TRP A 48 -8.83 -14.79 -8.32
N THR A 49 -7.90 -15.71 -8.62
CA THR A 49 -7.83 -16.36 -9.95
C THR A 49 -9.10 -17.17 -10.23
N CYS A 50 -9.56 -17.99 -9.27
CA CYS A 50 -10.73 -18.84 -9.44
C CYS A 50 -12.05 -18.07 -9.50
N VAL A 51 -12.15 -16.92 -8.85
CA VAL A 51 -13.39 -16.16 -8.65
C VAL A 51 -13.51 -14.96 -9.59
N ALA A 52 -12.42 -14.20 -9.78
CA ALA A 52 -12.44 -12.95 -10.53
C ALA A 52 -11.82 -13.07 -11.92
N VAL A 53 -10.63 -13.67 -12.05
CA VAL A 53 -9.93 -13.80 -13.34
C VAL A 53 -10.68 -14.77 -14.24
N ASP A 54 -11.02 -15.95 -13.76
CA ASP A 54 -11.88 -16.92 -14.45
C ASP A 54 -13.22 -17.04 -13.74
N ARG A 55 -14.05 -16.01 -13.92
CA ARG A 55 -15.33 -15.90 -13.25
C ARG A 55 -16.25 -17.09 -13.55
N PRO A 56 -16.63 -17.89 -12.54
CA PRO A 56 -17.51 -19.03 -12.75
C PRO A 56 -18.94 -18.56 -13.06
N ARG A 57 -19.60 -19.28 -13.96
CA ARG A 57 -21.03 -19.03 -14.32
C ARG A 57 -22.00 -19.91 -13.54
N LYS A 58 -21.50 -21.01 -12.99
CA LYS A 58 -22.27 -22.02 -12.24
C LYS A 58 -21.38 -22.54 -11.10
N PRO A 59 -21.96 -23.08 -10.02
CA PRO A 59 -21.19 -23.69 -8.93
C PRO A 59 -20.18 -24.73 -9.41
N GLN A 60 -20.53 -25.54 -10.40
CA GLN A 60 -19.64 -26.54 -10.99
C GLN A 60 -18.38 -25.92 -11.61
N ASN A 61 -18.49 -24.75 -12.27
CA ASN A 61 -17.33 -24.07 -12.84
C ASN A 61 -16.37 -23.55 -11.78
N LEU A 62 -16.85 -23.22 -10.59
CA LEU A 62 -15.97 -22.83 -9.49
C LEU A 62 -15.12 -24.03 -9.01
N ILE A 63 -15.73 -25.21 -8.91
CA ILE A 63 -15.02 -26.46 -8.55
C ILE A 63 -13.95 -26.75 -9.60
N GLU A 64 -14.32 -26.68 -10.87
CA GLU A 64 -13.38 -26.88 -12.00
C GLU A 64 -12.24 -25.87 -11.98
N ASN A 65 -12.50 -24.61 -11.64
CA ASN A 65 -11.45 -23.59 -11.50
C ASN A 65 -10.49 -23.91 -10.35
N ILE A 66 -11.00 -24.33 -9.20
CA ILE A 66 -10.17 -24.70 -8.03
C ILE A 66 -9.24 -25.87 -8.37
N GLU A 67 -9.73 -26.84 -9.14
CA GLU A 67 -8.92 -28.01 -9.58
C GLU A 67 -7.95 -27.66 -10.71
N LYS A 68 -8.32 -26.71 -11.59
CA LYS A 68 -7.57 -26.31 -12.80
C LYS A 68 -6.36 -25.45 -12.48
N TYR A 69 -6.53 -24.48 -11.57
CA TYR A 69 -5.48 -23.50 -11.29
C TYR A 69 -4.50 -24.00 -10.24
N ALA A 70 -3.22 -23.75 -10.50
CA ALA A 70 -2.16 -24.09 -9.57
C ALA A 70 -2.34 -23.35 -8.23
N PRO A 71 -2.01 -23.99 -7.10
CA PRO A 71 -1.99 -23.34 -5.81
C PRO A 71 -1.12 -22.08 -5.83
N GLU A 72 -1.69 -20.95 -5.41
CA GLU A 72 -0.98 -19.68 -5.24
C GLU A 72 -1.21 -19.17 -3.83
N GLY A 73 -0.19 -18.50 -3.26
CA GLY A 73 -0.23 -17.93 -1.91
C GLY A 73 -1.01 -16.61 -1.84
N ASP A 74 -0.72 -15.85 -0.80
CA ASP A 74 -1.31 -14.55 -0.58
C ASP A 74 -0.62 -13.45 -1.41
N PHE A 75 -1.31 -12.34 -1.60
CA PHE A 75 -0.69 -11.13 -2.11
C PHE A 75 0.35 -10.60 -1.11
N SER A 76 1.47 -10.10 -1.62
CA SER A 76 2.44 -9.41 -0.78
C SER A 76 1.86 -8.11 -0.20
N VAL A 77 2.50 -7.59 0.84
CA VAL A 77 2.09 -6.31 1.42
C VAL A 77 2.18 -5.18 0.38
N GLU A 78 3.22 -5.21 -0.44
CA GLU A 78 3.44 -4.25 -1.53
C GLU A 78 2.32 -4.30 -2.57
N GLU A 79 1.94 -5.50 -3.03
CA GLU A 79 0.84 -5.70 -3.98
C GLU A 79 -0.50 -5.18 -3.40
N LYS A 80 -0.76 -5.44 -2.12
CA LYS A 80 -1.96 -4.93 -1.42
C LYS A 80 -1.97 -3.41 -1.31
N ILE A 81 -0.83 -2.79 -0.99
CA ILE A 81 -0.69 -1.33 -0.91
C ILE A 81 -0.94 -0.71 -2.28
N GLU A 82 -0.34 -1.25 -3.34
CA GLU A 82 -0.53 -0.76 -4.70
C GLU A 82 -1.99 -0.85 -5.14
N SER A 83 -2.62 -2.02 -4.93
CA SER A 83 -4.02 -2.25 -5.27
C SER A 83 -4.96 -1.32 -4.52
N LEU A 84 -4.83 -1.21 -3.19
CA LEU A 84 -5.66 -0.32 -2.39
C LEU A 84 -5.46 1.15 -2.74
N THR A 85 -4.22 1.56 -2.99
CA THR A 85 -3.92 2.94 -3.41
C THR A 85 -4.56 3.25 -4.77
N ALA A 86 -4.48 2.32 -5.73
CA ALA A 86 -5.08 2.48 -7.05
C ALA A 86 -6.62 2.55 -6.99
N LEU A 87 -7.25 1.76 -6.11
CA LEU A 87 -8.70 1.69 -5.96
C LEU A 87 -9.28 2.89 -5.23
N THR A 88 -8.64 3.34 -4.17
CA THR A 88 -9.20 4.34 -3.24
C THR A 88 -8.61 5.73 -3.42
N GLY A 89 -7.46 5.84 -4.08
CA GLY A 89 -6.67 7.08 -4.14
C GLY A 89 -5.97 7.43 -2.82
N VAL A 90 -6.14 6.59 -1.78
CA VAL A 90 -5.60 6.80 -0.43
C VAL A 90 -4.52 5.76 -0.14
N PHE A 91 -3.38 6.21 0.35
CA PHE A 91 -2.30 5.32 0.73
C PHE A 91 -2.63 4.60 2.06
N PRO A 92 -2.61 3.25 2.12
CA PRO A 92 -3.06 2.50 3.30
C PRO A 92 -1.97 2.44 4.39
N ILE A 93 -1.68 3.57 5.03
CA ILE A 93 -0.59 3.74 6.01
C ILE A 93 -0.64 2.72 7.14
N ARG A 94 -1.86 2.36 7.60
CA ARG A 94 -2.07 1.39 8.70
C ARG A 94 -1.52 0.00 8.40
N MET A 95 -1.33 -0.34 7.13
CA MET A 95 -0.69 -1.61 6.74
C MET A 95 0.82 -1.61 6.97
N ILE A 96 1.44 -0.43 7.11
CA ILE A 96 2.88 -0.26 7.30
C ILE A 96 3.20 0.17 8.73
N VAL A 97 2.44 1.13 9.27
CA VAL A 97 2.64 1.66 10.62
C VAL A 97 1.32 1.55 11.37
N SER A 98 1.27 0.69 12.39
CA SER A 98 0.08 0.48 13.20
C SER A 98 -0.33 1.77 13.93
N GLU A 99 -1.61 1.89 14.30
CA GLU A 99 -2.11 3.03 15.08
C GLU A 99 -1.36 3.19 16.41
N GLU A 100 -1.04 2.08 17.06
CA GLU A 100 -0.26 2.07 18.29
C GLU A 100 1.14 2.65 18.07
N THR A 101 1.83 2.26 16.98
CA THR A 101 3.14 2.80 16.63
C THR A 101 3.06 4.29 16.33
N GLN A 102 2.04 4.75 15.60
CA GLN A 102 1.83 6.17 15.30
C GLN A 102 1.62 6.98 16.60
N LYS A 103 0.83 6.45 17.51
CA LYS A 103 0.60 7.06 18.83
C LYS A 103 1.90 7.15 19.64
N ASN A 104 2.67 6.07 19.70
CA ASN A 104 3.95 6.04 20.42
C ASN A 104 4.98 7.03 19.86
N LEU A 105 5.02 7.19 18.52
CA LEU A 105 5.86 8.20 17.86
C LEU A 105 5.46 9.61 18.27
N MET A 106 4.17 9.92 18.26
CA MET A 106 3.66 11.22 18.66
C MET A 106 3.97 11.52 20.14
N GLU A 107 3.73 10.56 21.04
CA GLU A 107 4.03 10.69 22.47
C GLU A 107 5.54 10.86 22.74
N SER A 108 6.38 10.32 21.86
CA SER A 108 7.84 10.48 21.90
C SER A 108 8.34 11.78 21.25
N GLY A 109 7.46 12.68 20.84
CA GLY A 109 7.83 13.94 20.20
C GLY A 109 8.29 13.80 18.74
N VAL A 110 7.86 12.74 18.06
CA VAL A 110 8.15 12.50 16.63
C VAL A 110 6.83 12.58 15.84
N PRO A 111 6.34 13.76 15.50
CA PRO A 111 5.09 13.94 14.77
C PRO A 111 5.20 13.47 13.30
N PRO A 112 4.07 13.23 12.62
CA PRO A 112 4.07 13.04 11.16
C PRO A 112 4.52 14.33 10.46
N ILE A 113 4.99 14.21 9.21
CA ILE A 113 5.56 15.37 8.50
C ILE A 113 4.55 16.51 8.28
N SER A 114 3.26 16.22 8.17
CA SER A 114 2.22 17.25 8.08
C SER A 114 2.08 18.09 9.33
N GLU A 115 2.54 17.59 10.47
CA GLU A 115 2.55 18.27 11.77
C GLU A 115 3.99 18.65 12.19
N PHE A 116 4.88 18.83 11.20
CA PHE A 116 6.29 19.17 11.44
C PHE A 116 6.43 20.44 12.27
N ASP A 117 7.21 20.33 13.34
CA ASP A 117 7.57 21.42 14.21
C ASP A 117 9.00 21.91 13.91
N LYS A 118 9.16 23.19 13.59
CA LYS A 118 10.44 23.81 13.26
C LYS A 118 11.43 23.82 14.44
N ASP A 119 10.93 23.76 15.66
CA ASP A 119 11.77 23.77 16.87
C ASP A 119 12.27 22.34 17.19
N LEU A 120 11.41 21.33 17.06
CA LEU A 120 11.78 19.94 17.28
C LEU A 120 12.59 19.37 16.12
N LYS A 121 12.30 19.79 14.89
CA LYS A 121 12.97 19.39 13.65
C LYS A 121 12.93 17.90 13.33
N ILE A 122 12.36 17.05 14.17
CA ILE A 122 12.26 15.62 13.97
C ILE A 122 10.85 15.24 13.53
N THR A 123 10.74 14.30 12.60
CA THR A 123 9.45 13.84 12.08
C THR A 123 9.57 12.44 11.51
N TRP A 124 8.44 11.77 11.27
CA TRP A 124 8.40 10.50 10.56
C TRP A 124 7.56 10.62 9.28
N PHE A 125 7.87 9.75 8.32
CA PHE A 125 7.20 9.68 7.02
C PHE A 125 7.48 8.35 6.33
N ILE A 126 6.74 8.06 5.26
CA ILE A 126 6.90 6.87 4.42
C ILE A 126 7.23 7.34 2.98
N PRO A 127 8.39 7.02 2.41
CA PRO A 127 8.70 7.27 1.02
C PRO A 127 7.81 6.42 0.10
N ARG A 128 7.16 7.09 -0.86
CA ARG A 128 6.40 6.45 -1.94
C ARG A 128 7.17 6.39 -3.24
N LYS A 129 8.04 7.39 -3.44
CA LYS A 129 8.86 7.48 -4.64
C LYS A 129 10.21 8.08 -4.30
N VAL A 130 11.24 7.51 -4.91
CA VAL A 130 12.62 7.98 -4.81
C VAL A 130 13.07 8.40 -6.20
N THR A 131 13.53 9.64 -6.34
CA THR A 131 14.08 10.16 -7.59
C THR A 131 15.51 10.63 -7.34
N ILE A 132 16.47 10.10 -8.08
CA ILE A 132 17.87 10.53 -8.01
C ILE A 132 18.02 11.75 -8.93
N ARG A 133 18.66 12.81 -8.40
CA ARG A 133 18.96 14.02 -9.14
C ARG A 133 20.41 14.45 -8.92
N LYS A 134 20.90 15.26 -9.84
CA LYS A 134 22.22 15.90 -9.75
C LYS A 134 22.10 17.40 -9.67
N THR A 135 22.95 18.01 -8.89
CA THR A 135 23.12 19.47 -8.84
C THR A 135 23.91 19.96 -10.06
N LYS A 136 24.00 21.28 -10.27
CA LYS A 136 24.87 21.89 -11.29
C LYS A 136 26.35 21.49 -11.15
N ASN A 137 26.77 21.13 -9.94
CA ASN A 137 28.14 20.72 -9.62
C ASN A 137 28.30 19.19 -9.58
N ASP A 138 27.40 18.45 -10.29
CA ASP A 138 27.37 16.98 -10.40
C ASP A 138 27.26 16.21 -9.08
N LYS A 139 26.84 16.88 -7.99
CA LYS A 139 26.57 16.22 -6.71
C LYS A 139 25.20 15.55 -6.73
N THR A 140 25.16 14.26 -6.38
CA THR A 140 23.93 13.48 -6.32
C THR A 140 23.13 13.79 -5.06
N TYR A 141 21.82 13.82 -5.18
CA TYR A 141 20.87 13.91 -4.08
C TYR A 141 19.57 13.17 -4.42
N TYR A 142 18.83 12.75 -3.40
CA TYR A 142 17.50 12.19 -3.58
C TYR A 142 16.42 13.26 -3.44
N VAL A 143 15.36 13.11 -4.23
CA VAL A 143 14.07 13.73 -3.98
C VAL A 143 13.11 12.61 -3.64
N LEU A 144 12.63 12.62 -2.41
CA LEU A 144 11.64 11.68 -1.91
C LEU A 144 10.27 12.32 -1.99
N GLU A 145 9.32 11.63 -2.60
CA GLU A 145 7.90 11.89 -2.39
C GLU A 145 7.45 11.02 -1.24
N VAL A 146 6.98 11.64 -0.17
CA VAL A 146 6.64 10.97 1.08
C VAL A 146 5.18 11.19 1.45
N VAL A 147 4.65 10.28 2.24
CA VAL A 147 3.30 10.35 2.82
C VAL A 147 3.38 10.08 4.32
N ASP A 148 2.41 10.57 5.08
CA ASP A 148 2.29 10.36 6.52
C ASP A 148 0.88 9.90 6.95
N SER A 149 0.65 9.81 8.27
CA SER A 149 -0.63 9.36 8.85
C SER A 149 -1.86 10.15 8.39
N ASN A 150 -1.67 11.39 7.97
CA ASN A 150 -2.75 12.26 7.50
C ASN A 150 -2.93 12.18 5.96
N ASN A 151 -2.22 11.23 5.29
CA ASN A 151 -2.15 11.12 3.83
C ASN A 151 -1.64 12.40 3.14
N ALA A 152 -0.94 13.26 3.86
CA ALA A 152 -0.30 14.44 3.30
C ALA A 152 0.90 14.01 2.44
N ILE A 153 0.92 14.44 1.18
CA ILE A 153 2.02 14.17 0.25
C ILE A 153 2.96 15.36 0.24
N THR A 154 4.23 15.10 0.53
CA THR A 154 5.26 16.13 0.62
C THR A 154 6.54 15.67 -0.07
N GLN A 155 7.40 16.60 -0.45
CA GLN A 155 8.73 16.31 -1.01
C GLN A 155 9.84 16.67 -0.03
N ILE A 156 10.79 15.76 0.13
CA ILE A 156 12.01 15.96 0.93
C ILE A 156 13.22 15.82 0.03
N ARG A 157 14.19 16.74 0.14
CA ARG A 157 15.50 16.64 -0.50
C ARG A 157 16.51 16.04 0.47
N CYS A 158 17.10 14.92 0.10
CA CYS A 158 18.14 14.26 0.89
C CYS A 158 19.51 14.57 0.27
N TRP A 159 20.25 15.46 0.93
CA TRP A 159 21.56 15.91 0.47
C TRP A 159 22.67 14.97 0.91
N GLY A 160 23.64 14.72 0.03
CA GLY A 160 24.79 13.88 0.33
C GLY A 160 24.50 12.39 0.33
N ALA A 161 23.33 11.99 -0.15
CA ALA A 161 22.99 10.59 -0.33
C ALA A 161 23.94 9.93 -1.35
N ASN A 162 24.45 8.76 -1.00
CA ASN A 162 25.26 7.93 -1.90
C ASN A 162 24.37 6.80 -2.44
N PRO A 163 24.00 6.80 -3.74
CA PRO A 163 23.13 5.79 -4.34
C PRO A 163 23.66 4.35 -4.20
N GLU A 164 24.96 4.19 -4.04
CA GLU A 164 25.59 2.86 -3.89
C GLU A 164 25.52 2.31 -2.46
N LYS A 165 25.31 3.20 -1.47
CA LYS A 165 25.33 2.84 -0.05
C LYS A 165 23.96 3.07 0.63
N ASP A 166 23.25 4.12 0.21
CA ASP A 166 22.05 4.59 0.88
C ASP A 166 20.82 4.14 0.07
N HIS A 167 20.35 2.93 0.29
CA HIS A 167 19.15 2.41 -0.35
C HIS A 167 17.89 2.83 0.43
N VAL A 168 17.29 3.94 0.02
CA VAL A 168 15.96 4.31 0.53
C VAL A 168 14.92 3.35 -0.03
N GLN A 169 14.26 2.63 0.85
CA GLN A 169 13.21 1.69 0.49
C GLN A 169 11.85 2.39 0.51
N VAL A 170 11.09 2.26 -0.57
CA VAL A 170 9.69 2.72 -0.60
C VAL A 170 8.83 1.84 0.30
N ASN A 171 7.72 2.39 0.77
CA ASN A 171 6.79 1.70 1.67
C ASN A 171 7.39 1.25 3.01
N ARG A 172 8.47 1.90 3.45
CA ARG A 172 9.03 1.74 4.81
C ARG A 172 9.00 3.06 5.56
N PRO A 173 8.69 3.05 6.87
CA PRO A 173 8.74 4.25 7.68
C PRO A 173 10.18 4.68 7.95
N TYR A 174 10.42 5.97 7.92
CA TYR A 174 11.66 6.61 8.28
C TYR A 174 11.42 7.76 9.26
N MET A 175 12.39 7.98 10.13
CA MET A 175 12.48 9.19 10.92
C MET A 175 13.65 10.04 10.38
N ALA A 176 13.47 11.34 10.38
CA ALA A 176 14.53 12.24 9.99
C ALA A 176 14.48 13.56 10.75
N LYS A 177 15.65 14.15 10.94
CA LYS A 177 15.76 15.55 11.31
C LYS A 177 15.71 16.38 10.04
N LEU A 178 14.67 17.22 9.91
CA LEU A 178 14.46 18.05 8.74
C LEU A 178 14.82 19.50 9.00
N ASP A 179 15.37 20.15 7.97
CA ASP A 179 15.43 21.58 7.86
C ASP A 179 14.35 22.03 6.86
N TYR A 180 13.64 23.11 7.18
CA TYR A 180 12.64 23.71 6.29
C TYR A 180 13.11 25.09 5.82
N ASN A 181 12.94 25.32 4.53
CA ASN A 181 13.21 26.62 3.89
C ASN A 181 12.06 26.97 2.97
N ASP A 182 11.56 28.21 3.07
CA ASP A 182 10.38 28.65 2.31
C ASP A 182 10.58 28.58 0.78
N GLN A 183 11.82 28.70 0.30
CA GLN A 183 12.15 28.64 -1.12
C GLN A 183 12.30 27.19 -1.65
N TRP A 184 12.81 26.27 -0.81
CA TRP A 184 13.20 24.93 -1.25
C TRP A 184 12.41 23.80 -0.58
N GLY A 185 11.60 24.09 0.43
CA GLY A 185 10.86 23.14 1.24
C GLY A 185 11.75 22.34 2.19
N PHE A 186 11.35 21.10 2.44
CA PHE A 186 12.04 20.21 3.37
C PHE A 186 13.33 19.64 2.81
N SER A 187 14.34 19.54 3.68
CA SER A 187 15.60 18.84 3.37
C SER A 187 16.17 18.12 4.58
N THR A 188 16.97 17.09 4.33
CA THR A 188 17.71 16.34 5.35
C THR A 188 19.06 15.89 4.81
N ARG A 189 19.95 15.50 5.72
CA ARG A 189 21.24 14.86 5.40
C ARG A 189 21.30 13.41 5.86
N SER A 190 20.40 12.99 6.73
CA SER A 190 20.34 11.62 7.27
C SER A 190 18.91 11.21 7.59
N MET A 191 18.63 9.92 7.41
CA MET A 191 17.35 9.27 7.76
C MET A 191 17.66 8.00 8.53
N TYR A 192 16.75 7.59 9.41
CA TYR A 192 16.87 6.44 10.30
C TYR A 192 15.69 5.51 10.15
#